data_40bc7544e41915aa2e371aa05fb1b003
#
_entry.id   40bc7544e41915aa2e371aa05fb1b003
#
_cell.length_a   1.000
_cell.length_b   1.000
_cell.length_c   1.000
_cell.angle_alpha   90.00
_cell.angle_beta   90.00
_cell.angle_gamma   90.00
#
_symmetry.space_group_name_H-M   'P 1'
#
loop_
_entity.id
_entity.type
_entity.pdbx_description
1 polymer ?
#
loop_
_entity_poly.entity_id
_entity_poly.type
_entity_poly.pdbx_seq_one_letter_code
_entity_poly.pdbx_strand_id
1 'polypeptide(L)'
;MKLAHKRTGWLAGLGFGAFIASLAITTALHAEAAKPNVVVILADDLGYGDLRCYNPDRGRISTPHLDRLAAQGLRFTDAHSSSGVCSPSRYTLLTGRYHWRTRLQSGIVGVWGKPLIAPDRLTIASLAQQQGYRTACIGKWHLGWDWPIADDDKPHFHELAPRGIRPLNAKGEKKTASDQSPVQATDANRAAWRMVFSQPIPGGPTTRGFDLYFGTDVPNWPPYCFLENNRTIGIPTELLPPRLLHGNLASLQGPALADWTLEPILPALRDRACRFIEQQAAAKQPFLLYMPLTTPHTPLAVNEPFRGQSGLDNAAADLIIETDAAVGRVLEALDQSGVADQTLVVFTSDNGFAPYVGAKQLEQRGHYPSGPLRDYKGSVYEGGHREPFVVRWPPVVKAGTVCGQLVHHADLLATLADLWDVDLPDDAGEDSFSLLPLLKGEDRAVREYSVSCASSGVPSLRQGSWKLILNDPLELYDLASDLSERRNTAAEHPERVSAMQKQLEQLIVRGRSTPGKPQKNDVRVKRYAAK
;
A
#
# COMPACT_ATOMS: atom_id res chain seq x y z
N MET A 1 0.71 -29.96 -108.85
CA MET A 1 -0.23 -31.07 -109.18
C MET A 1 -1.19 -31.29 -108.06
N LYS A 2 -2.44 -31.05 -108.31
CA LYS A 2 -3.68 -31.59 -107.73
C LYS A 2 -3.79 -31.64 -106.15
N LEU A 3 -4.67 -30.78 -105.59
CA LEU A 3 -6.06 -31.06 -105.25
C LEU A 3 -6.21 -31.93 -104.04
N ALA A 4 -7.03 -31.73 -102.98
CA ALA A 4 -8.35 -31.11 -102.89
C ALA A 4 -8.71 -31.01 -101.41
N HIS A 5 -9.36 -29.99 -100.97
CA HIS A 5 -10.71 -29.85 -100.40
C HIS A 5 -11.22 -30.90 -99.42
N LYS A 6 -11.58 -30.47 -98.16
CA LYS A 6 -12.98 -30.27 -97.75
C LYS A 6 -13.03 -29.79 -96.27
N ARG A 7 -13.61 -28.71 -96.05
CA ARG A 7 -14.74 -28.16 -95.30
C ARG A 7 -15.45 -29.14 -94.37
N THR A 8 -15.63 -28.75 -93.12
CA THR A 8 -16.84 -28.38 -92.36
C THR A 8 -16.55 -28.75 -90.91
N GLY A 9 -16.93 -28.07 -89.88
CA GLY A 9 -18.04 -27.26 -89.58
C GLY A 9 -17.94 -26.69 -88.13
N TRP A 10 -18.66 -25.68 -87.87
CA TRP A 10 -18.89 -24.92 -86.69
C TRP A 10 -19.33 -25.71 -85.49
N LEU A 11 -18.86 -25.27 -84.27
CA LEU A 11 -19.76 -24.99 -83.10
C LEU A 11 -19.01 -24.17 -82.06
N ALA A 12 -19.54 -22.98 -81.85
CA ALA A 12 -19.13 -22.06 -80.81
C ALA A 12 -19.62 -22.58 -79.43
N GLY A 13 -18.73 -22.66 -78.50
CA GLY A 13 -19.03 -22.90 -77.07
C GLY A 13 -18.42 -21.79 -76.22
N LEU A 14 -19.25 -20.77 -75.93
CA LEU A 14 -18.91 -19.75 -74.91
C LEU A 14 -18.89 -20.39 -73.52
N GLY A 15 -17.72 -20.66 -73.05
CA GLY A 15 -17.50 -21.05 -71.64
C GLY A 15 -17.25 -19.80 -70.76
N PHE A 16 -18.26 -19.30 -70.06
CA PHE A 16 -18.16 -18.28 -69.04
C PHE A 16 -17.44 -18.91 -67.84
N GLY A 17 -16.15 -18.69 -67.74
CA GLY A 17 -15.37 -19.01 -66.53
C GLY A 17 -15.65 -17.94 -65.48
N ALA A 18 -16.54 -18.25 -64.52
CA ALA A 18 -16.74 -17.43 -63.35
C ALA A 18 -15.52 -17.60 -62.41
N PHE A 19 -14.65 -16.61 -62.40
CA PHE A 19 -13.62 -16.45 -61.38
C PHE A 19 -14.32 -16.04 -60.07
N ILE A 20 -14.61 -17.01 -59.17
CA ILE A 20 -14.99 -16.72 -57.80
C ILE A 20 -13.69 -16.35 -57.05
N ALA A 21 -13.43 -15.05 -56.99
CA ALA A 21 -12.45 -14.50 -56.06
C ALA A 21 -13.02 -14.66 -54.63
N SER A 22 -12.63 -15.73 -53.94
CA SER A 22 -12.87 -15.87 -52.50
C SER A 22 -12.09 -14.78 -51.77
N LEU A 23 -12.76 -13.68 -51.46
CA LEU A 23 -12.25 -12.68 -50.51
C LEU A 23 -12.27 -13.35 -49.12
N ALA A 24 -11.16 -13.97 -48.73
CA ALA A 24 -10.94 -14.35 -47.35
C ALA A 24 -10.77 -13.05 -46.54
N ILE A 25 -11.88 -12.55 -45.98
CA ILE A 25 -11.85 -11.54 -44.95
C ILE A 25 -11.25 -12.23 -43.71
N THR A 26 -9.94 -12.14 -43.58
CA THR A 26 -9.25 -12.38 -42.28
C THR A 26 -9.66 -11.25 -41.36
N THR A 27 -10.79 -11.42 -40.67
CA THR A 27 -11.05 -10.70 -39.45
C THR A 27 -9.93 -11.15 -38.51
N ALA A 28 -8.87 -10.33 -38.41
CA ALA A 28 -7.97 -10.37 -37.28
C ALA A 28 -8.86 -10.04 -36.08
N LEU A 29 -9.34 -11.09 -35.39
CA LEU A 29 -9.76 -10.94 -34.02
C LEU A 29 -8.51 -10.42 -33.31
N HIS A 30 -8.47 -9.11 -33.04
CA HIS A 30 -7.64 -8.59 -31.99
C HIS A 30 -8.16 -9.32 -30.76
N ALA A 31 -7.44 -10.34 -30.33
CA ALA A 31 -7.64 -10.89 -29.01
C ALA A 31 -7.47 -9.69 -28.08
N GLU A 32 -8.58 -9.24 -27.50
CA GLU A 32 -8.57 -8.21 -26.47
C GLU A 32 -7.52 -8.69 -25.45
N ALA A 33 -6.43 -7.94 -25.30
CA ALA A 33 -5.33 -8.37 -24.47
C ALA A 33 -5.92 -8.65 -23.08
N ALA A 34 -5.86 -9.90 -22.65
CA ALA A 34 -6.52 -10.33 -21.44
C ALA A 34 -6.10 -9.40 -20.30
N LYS A 35 -7.08 -8.76 -19.65
CA LYS A 35 -6.85 -7.83 -18.54
C LYS A 35 -6.00 -8.53 -17.48
N PRO A 36 -4.82 -7.98 -17.08
CA PRO A 36 -3.96 -8.66 -16.13
C PRO A 36 -4.61 -8.70 -14.76
N ASN A 37 -4.38 -9.75 -13.99
CA ASN A 37 -4.63 -9.71 -12.56
C ASN A 37 -3.73 -8.66 -11.92
N VAL A 38 -4.15 -8.13 -10.77
CA VAL A 38 -3.40 -7.12 -10.02
C VAL A 38 -3.19 -7.59 -8.59
N VAL A 39 -1.96 -7.62 -8.14
CA VAL A 39 -1.59 -7.92 -6.75
C VAL A 39 -0.75 -6.77 -6.22
N VAL A 40 -1.24 -6.10 -5.18
CA VAL A 40 -0.56 -5.01 -4.49
C VAL A 40 -0.24 -5.47 -3.07
N ILE A 41 1.03 -5.71 -2.79
CA ILE A 41 1.53 -6.10 -1.47
C ILE A 41 2.14 -4.88 -0.82
N LEU A 42 1.61 -4.48 0.33
CA LEU A 42 2.06 -3.33 1.11
C LEU A 42 2.61 -3.81 2.46
N ALA A 43 3.93 -3.73 2.64
CA ALA A 43 4.54 -3.96 3.94
C ALA A 43 4.21 -2.82 4.92
N ASP A 44 4.31 -3.08 6.21
CA ASP A 44 4.00 -2.16 7.30
C ASP A 44 5.29 -1.89 8.09
N ASP A 45 5.83 -0.67 8.02
CA ASP A 45 7.08 -0.27 8.67
C ASP A 45 8.36 -0.95 8.10
N LEU A 46 8.39 -1.31 6.83
CA LEU A 46 9.60 -1.86 6.20
C LEU A 46 10.45 -0.71 5.62
N GLY A 47 11.67 -0.57 6.09
CA GLY A 47 12.57 0.48 5.64
C GLY A 47 13.16 0.22 4.25
N TYR A 48 13.60 1.31 3.58
CA TYR A 48 14.25 1.25 2.27
C TYR A 48 15.45 0.31 2.24
N GLY A 49 16.24 0.30 3.34
CA GLY A 49 17.46 -0.49 3.46
C GLY A 49 17.26 -1.91 4.02
N ASP A 50 16.04 -2.31 4.35
CA ASP A 50 15.75 -3.65 4.85
C ASP A 50 15.79 -4.71 3.75
N LEU A 51 15.55 -4.32 2.50
CA LEU A 51 15.68 -5.20 1.35
C LEU A 51 17.12 -5.17 0.81
N ARG A 52 17.71 -6.35 0.66
CA ARG A 52 19.09 -6.45 0.20
C ARG A 52 19.31 -5.87 -1.20
N CYS A 53 18.33 -5.99 -2.10
CA CYS A 53 18.41 -5.39 -3.45
C CYS A 53 18.41 -3.84 -3.44
N TYR A 54 18.02 -3.18 -2.35
CA TYR A 54 18.12 -1.73 -2.16
C TYR A 54 19.33 -1.30 -1.33
N ASN A 55 19.93 -2.22 -0.58
CA ASN A 55 21.04 -1.93 0.33
C ASN A 55 22.07 -3.06 0.32
N PRO A 56 22.72 -3.33 -0.82
CA PRO A 56 23.59 -4.50 -0.98
C PRO A 56 24.80 -4.48 -0.04
N ASP A 57 25.32 -3.30 0.29
CA ASP A 57 26.54 -3.14 1.08
C ASP A 57 26.29 -3.21 2.59
N ARG A 58 25.13 -2.70 3.03
CA ARG A 58 24.78 -2.55 4.46
C ARG A 58 23.47 -3.21 4.86
N GLY A 59 22.86 -3.99 3.96
CA GLY A 59 21.71 -4.86 4.24
C GLY A 59 22.19 -6.23 4.71
N ARG A 60 21.91 -6.57 5.98
CA ARG A 60 22.32 -7.86 6.58
C ARG A 60 21.19 -8.88 6.63
N ILE A 61 19.95 -8.44 6.47
CA ILE A 61 18.77 -9.30 6.49
C ILE A 61 18.65 -10.00 5.12
N SER A 62 18.37 -11.30 5.15
CA SER A 62 18.17 -12.09 3.93
C SER A 62 16.71 -11.95 3.45
N THR A 63 16.52 -11.45 2.22
CA THR A 63 15.21 -11.25 1.60
C THR A 63 15.14 -11.87 0.20
N PRO A 64 15.39 -13.21 0.07
CA PRO A 64 15.59 -13.85 -1.23
C PRO A 64 14.37 -13.81 -2.14
N HIS A 65 13.15 -13.81 -1.60
CA HIS A 65 11.92 -13.77 -2.42
C HIS A 65 11.68 -12.37 -2.98
N LEU A 66 11.88 -11.32 -2.19
CA LEU A 66 11.76 -9.93 -2.62
C LEU A 66 12.91 -9.53 -3.54
N ASP A 67 14.13 -10.02 -3.29
CA ASP A 67 15.27 -9.84 -4.18
C ASP A 67 15.02 -10.51 -5.55
N ARG A 68 14.41 -11.71 -5.56
CA ARG A 68 13.98 -12.39 -6.79
C ARG A 68 12.89 -11.59 -7.52
N LEU A 69 11.88 -11.08 -6.80
CA LEU A 69 10.85 -10.23 -7.38
C LEU A 69 11.45 -8.99 -8.06
N ALA A 70 12.41 -8.34 -7.40
CA ALA A 70 13.15 -7.20 -7.95
C ALA A 70 13.98 -7.57 -9.19
N ALA A 71 14.64 -8.73 -9.18
CA ALA A 71 15.38 -9.24 -10.33
C ALA A 71 14.50 -9.63 -11.52
N GLN A 72 13.24 -10.01 -11.28
CA GLN A 72 12.26 -10.35 -12.29
C GLN A 72 11.41 -9.15 -12.77
N GLY A 73 11.59 -7.98 -12.17
CA GLY A 73 10.78 -6.79 -12.42
C GLY A 73 11.59 -5.52 -12.63
N LEU A 74 10.92 -4.40 -12.39
CA LEU A 74 11.46 -3.04 -12.37
C LEU A 74 11.52 -2.56 -10.92
N ARG A 75 12.68 -2.11 -10.49
CA ARG A 75 12.93 -1.52 -9.18
C ARG A 75 13.00 0.00 -9.29
N PHE A 76 12.07 0.70 -8.62
CA PHE A 76 12.13 2.15 -8.50
C PHE A 76 13.02 2.54 -7.33
N THR A 77 13.89 3.52 -7.52
CA THR A 77 14.82 3.99 -6.48
C THR A 77 14.42 5.33 -5.87
N ASP A 78 13.42 6.02 -6.43
CA ASP A 78 12.91 7.31 -5.96
C ASP A 78 11.38 7.28 -5.85
N ALA A 79 10.86 6.32 -5.05
CA ALA A 79 9.44 6.12 -4.81
C ALA A 79 9.04 6.57 -3.40
N HIS A 80 7.92 7.29 -3.28
CA HIS A 80 7.53 7.95 -2.03
C HIS A 80 6.12 7.61 -1.60
N SER A 81 5.96 7.43 -0.29
CA SER A 81 4.66 7.50 0.40
C SER A 81 4.29 8.95 0.73
N SER A 82 3.01 9.23 0.97
CA SER A 82 2.54 10.59 1.27
C SER A 82 2.82 11.04 2.70
N SER A 83 3.24 10.13 3.55
CA SER A 83 3.54 10.42 4.95
C SER A 83 4.50 9.38 5.52
N GLY A 84 5.26 9.76 6.53
CA GLY A 84 6.08 8.85 7.32
C GLY A 84 5.29 7.92 8.25
N VAL A 85 3.95 7.76 8.08
CA VAL A 85 3.11 6.89 8.92
C VAL A 85 1.95 6.26 8.13
N CYS A 86 1.39 5.19 8.68
CA CYS A 86 0.52 4.20 8.03
C CYS A 86 -0.78 4.73 7.38
N SER A 87 -1.78 5.21 8.18
CA SER A 87 -3.12 5.56 7.66
C SER A 87 -3.09 6.58 6.52
N PRO A 88 -2.29 7.67 6.61
CA PRO A 88 -2.15 8.63 5.52
C PRO A 88 -1.66 8.01 4.21
N SER A 89 -0.62 7.19 4.30
CA SER A 89 -0.01 6.52 3.14
C SER A 89 -0.98 5.52 2.49
N ARG A 90 -1.67 4.72 3.30
CA ARG A 90 -2.70 3.76 2.84
C ARG A 90 -3.86 4.47 2.16
N TYR A 91 -4.33 5.60 2.70
CA TYR A 91 -5.35 6.44 2.05
C TYR A 91 -4.89 6.88 0.66
N THR A 92 -3.69 7.43 0.57
CA THR A 92 -3.16 7.98 -0.68
C THR A 92 -2.93 6.90 -1.74
N LEU A 93 -2.41 5.73 -1.34
CA LEU A 93 -2.22 4.59 -2.25
C LEU A 93 -3.55 4.11 -2.85
N LEU A 94 -4.61 4.01 -2.02
CA LEU A 94 -5.91 3.51 -2.47
C LEU A 94 -6.69 4.51 -3.31
N THR A 95 -6.51 5.82 -3.10
CA THR A 95 -7.38 6.86 -3.68
C THR A 95 -6.71 7.72 -4.74
N GLY A 96 -5.38 7.64 -4.90
CA GLY A 96 -4.64 8.55 -5.78
C GLY A 96 -4.70 10.02 -5.34
N ARG A 97 -5.04 10.29 -4.07
CA ARG A 97 -5.21 11.63 -3.52
C ARG A 97 -4.39 11.79 -2.24
N TYR A 98 -3.71 12.89 -2.08
CA TYR A 98 -2.95 13.15 -0.85
C TYR A 98 -3.85 13.20 0.39
N HIS A 99 -3.43 12.52 1.47
CA HIS A 99 -4.16 12.43 2.73
C HIS A 99 -4.41 13.79 3.40
N TRP A 100 -3.46 14.73 3.28
CA TRP A 100 -3.55 16.07 3.90
C TRP A 100 -4.65 16.95 3.30
N ARG A 101 -5.26 16.54 2.18
CA ARG A 101 -6.49 17.15 1.64
C ARG A 101 -7.74 16.79 2.44
N THR A 102 -7.63 15.80 3.33
CA THR A 102 -8.70 15.30 4.20
C THR A 102 -8.57 15.84 5.63
N ARG A 103 -9.45 15.40 6.53
CA ARG A 103 -9.36 15.70 7.96
C ARG A 103 -8.07 15.19 8.62
N LEU A 104 -7.40 14.17 8.03
CA LEU A 104 -6.19 13.58 8.58
C LEU A 104 -4.94 14.31 8.07
N GLN A 105 -4.66 15.49 8.59
CA GLN A 105 -3.49 16.29 8.21
C GLN A 105 -2.23 15.94 9.02
N SER A 106 -2.37 15.20 10.11
CA SER A 106 -1.28 14.69 10.96
C SER A 106 -1.72 13.44 11.70
N GLY A 107 -0.77 12.64 12.16
CA GLY A 107 -1.02 11.41 12.90
C GLY A 107 -1.65 10.30 12.05
N ILE A 108 -2.41 9.46 12.70
CA ILE A 108 -3.04 8.26 12.13
C ILE A 108 -4.51 8.17 12.58
N VAL A 109 -5.29 7.30 11.95
CA VAL A 109 -6.65 6.98 12.41
C VAL A 109 -6.54 6.24 13.74
N GLY A 110 -7.25 6.69 14.76
CA GLY A 110 -7.25 6.08 16.10
C GLY A 110 -8.00 4.74 16.15
N VAL A 111 -7.91 4.06 17.30
CA VAL A 111 -8.43 2.68 17.51
C VAL A 111 -9.87 2.49 17.06
N TRP A 112 -10.77 3.39 17.47
CA TRP A 112 -12.20 3.35 17.10
C TRP A 112 -12.54 4.46 16.11
N GLY A 113 -11.55 4.83 15.26
CA GLY A 113 -11.66 5.95 14.35
C GLY A 113 -12.68 5.73 13.25
N LYS A 114 -13.35 6.82 12.88
CA LYS A 114 -14.31 6.86 11.77
C LYS A 114 -13.62 6.64 10.43
N PRO A 115 -14.31 6.09 9.40
CA PRO A 115 -13.77 5.91 8.06
C PRO A 115 -13.14 7.18 7.51
N LEU A 116 -11.91 7.08 7.01
CA LEU A 116 -11.19 8.20 6.40
C LEU A 116 -11.57 8.39 4.94
N ILE A 117 -11.78 7.29 4.22
CA ILE A 117 -12.22 7.31 2.82
C ILE A 117 -13.73 7.59 2.80
N ALA A 118 -14.15 8.65 2.11
CA ALA A 118 -15.56 8.95 1.91
C ALA A 118 -16.27 7.83 1.11
N PRO A 119 -17.58 7.61 1.31
CA PRO A 119 -18.28 6.51 0.64
C PRO A 119 -18.25 6.56 -0.90
N ASP A 120 -18.26 7.76 -1.45
CA ASP A 120 -18.26 8.08 -2.88
C ASP A 120 -16.86 8.26 -3.49
N ARG A 121 -15.81 8.20 -2.66
CA ARG A 121 -14.42 8.35 -3.13
C ARG A 121 -13.98 7.12 -3.93
N LEU A 122 -13.61 7.35 -5.20
CA LEU A 122 -13.03 6.31 -6.05
C LEU A 122 -11.75 5.75 -5.42
N THR A 123 -11.61 4.43 -5.42
CA THR A 123 -10.43 3.69 -4.98
C THR A 123 -9.94 2.78 -6.09
N ILE A 124 -8.70 2.27 -5.97
CA ILE A 124 -8.20 1.24 -6.90
C ILE A 124 -9.12 0.01 -6.93
N ALA A 125 -9.78 -0.31 -5.81
CA ALA A 125 -10.68 -1.46 -5.73
C ALA A 125 -12.02 -1.19 -6.41
N SER A 126 -12.66 -0.03 -6.16
CA SER A 126 -13.91 0.31 -6.83
C SER A 126 -13.72 0.52 -8.33
N LEU A 127 -12.57 1.07 -8.77
CA LEU A 127 -12.21 1.14 -10.18
C LEU A 127 -12.07 -0.26 -10.79
N ALA A 128 -11.40 -1.20 -10.09
CA ALA A 128 -11.28 -2.58 -10.53
C ALA A 128 -12.63 -3.30 -10.63
N GLN A 129 -13.54 -3.09 -9.66
CA GLN A 129 -14.91 -3.63 -9.74
C GLN A 129 -15.66 -3.15 -10.98
N GLN A 130 -15.54 -1.85 -11.31
CA GLN A 130 -16.14 -1.27 -12.53
C GLN A 130 -15.60 -1.94 -13.82
N GLN A 131 -14.38 -2.52 -13.74
CA GLN A 131 -13.77 -3.27 -14.83
C GLN A 131 -14.06 -4.78 -14.80
N GLY A 132 -14.95 -5.23 -13.90
CA GLY A 132 -15.34 -6.64 -13.77
C GLY A 132 -14.38 -7.52 -12.99
N TYR A 133 -13.48 -6.92 -12.21
CA TYR A 133 -12.55 -7.66 -11.35
C TYR A 133 -13.24 -8.13 -10.06
N ARG A 134 -12.85 -9.32 -9.59
CA ARG A 134 -13.08 -9.72 -8.22
C ARG A 134 -12.04 -9.09 -7.31
N THR A 135 -12.46 -8.38 -6.26
CA THR A 135 -11.56 -7.58 -5.43
C THR A 135 -11.47 -8.09 -4.00
N ALA A 136 -10.25 -8.15 -3.47
CA ALA A 136 -10.03 -8.54 -2.08
C ALA A 136 -9.03 -7.61 -1.38
N CYS A 137 -9.32 -7.30 -0.12
CA CYS A 137 -8.38 -6.71 0.83
C CYS A 137 -8.08 -7.77 1.90
N ILE A 138 -6.82 -8.24 1.98
CA ILE A 138 -6.40 -9.26 2.93
C ILE A 138 -5.24 -8.72 3.75
N GLY A 139 -5.51 -8.30 4.98
CA GLY A 139 -4.50 -7.71 5.86
C GLY A 139 -5.00 -6.59 6.77
N LYS A 140 -4.09 -5.67 7.11
CA LYS A 140 -4.33 -4.51 7.96
C LYS A 140 -5.10 -3.42 7.21
N TRP A 141 -6.25 -3.00 7.76
CA TRP A 141 -7.01 -1.91 7.17
C TRP A 141 -6.52 -0.51 7.60
N HIS A 142 -6.66 -0.18 8.87
CA HIS A 142 -6.19 1.06 9.51
C HIS A 142 -6.69 2.37 8.85
N LEU A 143 -7.86 2.33 8.25
CA LEU A 143 -8.51 3.51 7.64
C LEU A 143 -9.86 3.83 8.27
N GLY A 144 -10.15 3.19 9.41
CA GLY A 144 -11.34 3.42 10.22
C GLY A 144 -12.57 2.64 9.79
N TRP A 145 -13.52 2.55 10.72
CA TRP A 145 -14.80 1.86 10.61
C TRP A 145 -15.89 2.68 11.28
N ASP A 146 -17.12 2.42 10.93
CA ASP A 146 -18.29 2.91 11.67
C ASP A 146 -18.64 1.91 12.78
N TRP A 147 -17.79 1.86 13.80
CA TRP A 147 -17.99 0.99 14.95
C TRP A 147 -19.36 1.29 15.59
N PRO A 148 -20.25 0.28 15.80
CA PRO A 148 -21.57 0.48 16.38
C PRO A 148 -21.49 0.66 17.91
N ILE A 149 -20.68 1.61 18.36
CA ILE A 149 -20.46 1.94 19.77
C ILE A 149 -21.40 3.08 20.14
N ALA A 150 -22.46 2.77 20.94
CA ALA A 150 -23.37 3.77 21.46
C ALA A 150 -22.68 4.68 22.49
N ASP A 151 -23.24 5.85 22.75
CA ASP A 151 -22.66 6.81 23.69
C ASP A 151 -22.52 6.22 25.09
N ASP A 152 -23.48 5.45 25.55
CA ASP A 152 -23.47 4.78 26.85
C ASP A 152 -22.44 3.65 26.93
N ASP A 153 -22.03 3.07 25.80
CA ASP A 153 -21.02 2.01 25.73
C ASP A 153 -19.59 2.56 25.68
N LYS A 154 -19.39 3.83 25.31
CA LYS A 154 -18.05 4.45 25.21
C LYS A 154 -17.16 4.23 26.43
N PRO A 155 -17.67 4.27 27.69
CA PRO A 155 -16.87 3.98 28.87
C PRO A 155 -16.19 2.60 28.88
N HIS A 156 -16.66 1.66 28.07
CA HIS A 156 -16.14 0.30 27.95
C HIS A 156 -15.11 0.12 26.86
N PHE A 157 -14.83 1.19 26.07
CA PHE A 157 -13.90 1.17 24.95
C PHE A 157 -12.72 2.10 25.20
N HIS A 158 -11.54 1.64 24.81
CA HIS A 158 -10.32 2.42 24.91
C HIS A 158 -10.44 3.73 24.10
N GLU A 159 -9.83 4.82 24.58
CA GLU A 159 -9.83 6.18 23.98
C GLU A 159 -11.21 6.88 23.90
N LEU A 160 -12.31 6.17 24.03
CA LEU A 160 -13.62 6.80 24.02
C LEU A 160 -14.13 7.20 25.41
N ALA A 161 -13.55 6.62 26.46
CA ALA A 161 -13.97 6.83 27.81
C ALA A 161 -12.90 7.53 28.67
N PRO A 162 -13.21 8.66 29.33
CA PRO A 162 -12.28 9.31 30.24
C PRO A 162 -11.84 8.41 31.40
N ARG A 163 -12.66 7.41 31.77
CA ARG A 163 -12.43 6.47 32.88
C ARG A 163 -12.58 5.01 32.48
N GLY A 164 -12.59 4.69 31.19
CA GLY A 164 -12.74 3.34 30.69
C GLY A 164 -11.47 2.48 30.86
N ILE A 165 -11.43 1.38 30.12
CA ILE A 165 -10.25 0.51 30.06
C ILE A 165 -9.09 1.29 29.47
N ARG A 166 -8.02 1.45 30.25
CA ARG A 166 -6.81 2.17 29.81
C ARG A 166 -5.70 1.20 29.48
N PRO A 167 -4.84 1.54 28.51
CA PRO A 167 -3.75 0.67 28.14
C PRO A 167 -2.69 0.62 29.22
N LEU A 168 -2.08 -0.55 29.36
CA LEU A 168 -0.72 -0.64 29.82
C LEU A 168 0.23 -0.16 28.70
N ASN A 169 1.43 0.32 29.03
CA ASN A 169 2.43 0.58 28.01
C ASN A 169 2.90 -0.75 27.37
N ALA A 170 3.65 -0.67 26.28
CA ALA A 170 4.17 -1.85 25.58
C ALA A 170 5.04 -2.77 26.47
N LYS A 171 5.52 -2.25 27.61
CA LYS A 171 6.25 -3.03 28.62
C LYS A 171 5.36 -3.62 29.72
N GLY A 172 4.05 -3.37 29.67
CA GLY A 172 3.11 -3.80 30.70
C GLY A 172 3.22 -3.02 32.03
N GLU A 173 3.89 -1.87 32.00
CA GLU A 173 4.09 -1.03 33.20
C GLU A 173 2.92 -0.06 33.35
N LYS A 174 2.49 0.19 34.56
CA LYS A 174 1.51 1.24 34.89
C LYS A 174 2.17 2.60 34.73
N LYS A 175 1.62 3.45 33.86
CA LYS A 175 2.19 4.78 33.62
C LYS A 175 2.08 5.71 34.81
N THR A 176 0.97 5.68 35.56
CA THR A 176 0.73 6.46 36.77
C THR A 176 -0.39 5.81 37.60
N ALA A 177 -0.58 6.22 38.87
CA ALA A 177 -1.70 5.75 39.70
C ALA A 177 -3.08 6.09 39.12
N SER A 178 -3.18 7.15 38.28
CA SER A 178 -4.40 7.54 37.57
C SER A 178 -4.61 6.73 36.27
N ASP A 179 -3.59 6.01 35.78
CA ASP A 179 -3.60 5.26 34.53
C ASP A 179 -3.76 3.75 34.73
N GLN A 180 -4.32 3.32 35.85
CA GLN A 180 -4.54 1.91 36.14
C GLN A 180 -5.65 1.36 35.27
N SER A 181 -5.29 0.51 34.29
CA SER A 181 -6.26 -0.32 33.58
C SER A 181 -6.82 -1.40 34.50
N PRO A 182 -8.09 -1.80 34.34
CA PRO A 182 -8.59 -2.95 35.06
C PRO A 182 -7.74 -4.19 34.70
N VAL A 183 -7.37 -4.95 35.70
CA VAL A 183 -6.60 -6.21 35.52
C VAL A 183 -7.48 -7.29 34.88
N GLN A 184 -8.80 -7.14 34.98
CA GLN A 184 -9.80 -8.05 34.42
C GLN A 184 -10.97 -7.24 33.82
N ALA A 185 -11.57 -7.78 32.76
CA ALA A 185 -12.79 -7.21 32.23
C ALA A 185 -13.94 -7.37 33.22
N THR A 186 -14.72 -6.33 33.45
CA THR A 186 -15.97 -6.39 34.20
C THR A 186 -17.09 -7.02 33.39
N ASP A 187 -18.18 -7.45 34.04
CA ASP A 187 -19.34 -7.95 33.32
C ASP A 187 -19.97 -6.88 32.43
N ALA A 188 -19.93 -5.62 32.85
CA ALA A 188 -20.37 -4.48 32.03
C ALA A 188 -19.51 -4.32 30.78
N ASN A 189 -18.17 -4.45 30.88
CA ASN A 189 -17.30 -4.46 29.71
C ASN A 189 -17.68 -5.59 28.74
N ARG A 190 -17.81 -6.82 29.25
CA ARG A 190 -18.19 -7.98 28.43
C ARG A 190 -19.54 -7.82 27.75
N ALA A 191 -20.52 -7.25 28.45
CA ALA A 191 -21.84 -6.98 27.89
C ALA A 191 -21.79 -5.97 26.75
N ALA A 192 -21.10 -4.83 26.92
CA ALA A 192 -20.91 -3.81 25.90
C ALA A 192 -20.14 -4.36 24.68
N TRP A 193 -19.06 -5.09 24.89
CA TRP A 193 -18.29 -5.70 23.80
C TRP A 193 -19.12 -6.75 23.04
N ARG A 194 -19.87 -7.58 23.73
CA ARG A 194 -20.78 -8.55 23.09
C ARG A 194 -21.83 -7.84 22.24
N MET A 195 -22.40 -6.76 22.72
CA MET A 195 -23.39 -5.98 21.98
C MET A 195 -22.79 -5.41 20.69
N VAL A 196 -21.64 -4.78 20.77
CA VAL A 196 -20.96 -4.15 19.63
C VAL A 196 -20.48 -5.19 18.62
N PHE A 197 -19.76 -6.22 19.06
CA PHE A 197 -19.13 -7.18 18.15
C PHE A 197 -20.05 -8.30 17.65
N SER A 198 -21.28 -8.40 18.11
CA SER A 198 -22.30 -9.25 17.50
C SER A 198 -22.97 -8.61 16.28
N GLN A 199 -22.79 -7.31 16.07
CA GLN A 199 -23.38 -6.55 14.97
C GLN A 199 -22.46 -6.47 13.75
N PRO A 200 -23.01 -6.14 12.55
CA PRO A 200 -22.20 -5.70 11.43
C PRO A 200 -21.48 -4.38 11.75
N ILE A 201 -20.24 -4.26 11.27
CA ILE A 201 -19.40 -3.08 11.43
C ILE A 201 -19.24 -2.43 10.05
N PRO A 202 -20.02 -1.40 9.71
CA PRO A 202 -19.97 -0.76 8.40
C PRO A 202 -18.72 0.13 8.24
N GLY A 203 -18.57 0.73 7.06
CA GLY A 203 -17.53 1.73 6.80
C GLY A 203 -16.15 1.17 6.46
N GLY A 204 -15.96 -0.14 6.56
CA GLY A 204 -14.70 -0.82 6.26
C GLY A 204 -14.47 -1.10 4.76
N PRO A 205 -13.52 -2.01 4.43
CA PRO A 205 -13.09 -2.29 3.06
C PRO A 205 -14.21 -2.64 2.09
N THR A 206 -15.21 -3.42 2.53
CA THR A 206 -16.31 -3.86 1.66
C THR A 206 -17.26 -2.74 1.25
N THR A 207 -17.14 -1.56 1.87
CA THR A 207 -17.86 -0.35 1.45
C THR A 207 -16.97 0.61 0.64
N ARG A 208 -15.77 0.16 0.27
CA ARG A 208 -14.74 0.92 -0.45
C ARG A 208 -14.21 0.18 -1.68
N GLY A 209 -15.06 -0.69 -2.27
CA GLY A 209 -14.78 -1.38 -3.52
C GLY A 209 -14.12 -2.75 -3.36
N PHE A 210 -14.05 -3.31 -2.17
CA PHE A 210 -13.59 -4.69 -1.98
C PHE A 210 -14.77 -5.63 -1.80
N ASP A 211 -14.82 -6.70 -2.61
CA ASP A 211 -15.83 -7.76 -2.47
C ASP A 211 -15.59 -8.66 -1.26
N LEU A 212 -14.32 -8.75 -0.84
CA LEU A 212 -13.88 -9.56 0.28
C LEU A 212 -12.89 -8.77 1.13
N TYR A 213 -13.08 -8.85 2.42
CA TYR A 213 -12.08 -8.45 3.42
C TYR A 213 -11.80 -9.61 4.38
N PHE A 214 -10.53 -9.80 4.71
CA PHE A 214 -10.09 -10.65 5.80
C PHE A 214 -8.82 -10.04 6.43
N GLY A 215 -8.83 -9.83 7.73
CA GLY A 215 -7.65 -9.29 8.40
C GLY A 215 -7.91 -8.76 9.79
N THR A 216 -7.01 -7.90 10.24
CA THR A 216 -7.15 -7.11 11.48
C THR A 216 -7.25 -5.64 11.12
N ASP A 217 -7.95 -4.82 11.94
CA ASP A 217 -7.88 -3.37 11.71
C ASP A 217 -6.44 -2.87 11.94
N VAL A 218 -5.93 -3.08 13.15
CA VAL A 218 -4.53 -2.84 13.51
C VAL A 218 -4.06 -3.98 14.43
N PRO A 219 -3.00 -4.74 14.08
CA PRO A 219 -2.70 -6.00 14.74
C PRO A 219 -2.30 -5.87 16.21
N ASN A 220 -1.79 -4.70 16.63
CA ASN A 220 -1.38 -4.42 18.01
C ASN A 220 -2.40 -3.57 18.80
N TRP A 221 -3.62 -3.37 18.24
CA TRP A 221 -4.73 -2.65 18.87
C TRP A 221 -6.01 -3.51 18.93
N PRO A 222 -6.90 -3.27 19.91
CA PRO A 222 -8.20 -3.95 19.94
C PRO A 222 -9.12 -3.49 18.78
N PRO A 223 -10.05 -4.36 18.35
CA PRO A 223 -10.35 -5.68 18.89
C PRO A 223 -9.32 -6.73 18.44
N TYR A 224 -8.90 -7.59 19.35
CA TYR A 224 -7.95 -8.67 19.07
C TYR A 224 -8.73 -9.90 18.57
N CYS A 225 -9.06 -9.85 17.32
CA CYS A 225 -9.71 -10.89 16.53
C CYS A 225 -9.47 -10.63 15.04
N PHE A 226 -9.75 -11.60 14.18
CA PHE A 226 -9.90 -11.33 12.77
C PHE A 226 -11.29 -10.74 12.48
N LEU A 227 -11.35 -9.92 11.43
CA LEU A 227 -12.59 -9.47 10.81
C LEU A 227 -12.71 -10.12 9.44
N GLU A 228 -13.91 -10.57 9.10
CA GLU A 228 -14.25 -11.00 7.75
C GLU A 228 -15.39 -10.13 7.23
N ASN A 229 -15.15 -9.47 6.12
CA ASN A 229 -16.03 -8.47 5.53
C ASN A 229 -16.38 -7.35 6.53
N ASN A 230 -17.55 -7.40 7.12
CA ASN A 230 -18.02 -6.41 8.10
C ASN A 230 -18.36 -7.03 9.46
N ARG A 231 -17.75 -8.14 9.83
CA ARG A 231 -17.98 -8.81 11.12
C ARG A 231 -16.67 -9.31 11.74
N THR A 232 -16.64 -9.38 13.05
CA THR A 232 -15.60 -10.10 13.77
C THR A 232 -15.77 -11.61 13.60
N ILE A 233 -14.66 -12.32 13.46
CA ILE A 233 -14.63 -13.78 13.57
C ILE A 233 -14.54 -14.13 15.05
N GLY A 234 -15.63 -14.61 15.60
CA GLY A 234 -15.85 -14.71 17.04
C GLY A 234 -16.23 -13.37 17.67
N ILE A 235 -16.55 -13.39 18.95
CA ILE A 235 -16.93 -12.19 19.70
C ILE A 235 -15.87 -11.94 20.79
N PRO A 236 -15.02 -10.91 20.64
CA PRO A 236 -13.97 -10.60 21.61
C PRO A 236 -14.61 -10.02 22.89
N THR A 237 -14.72 -10.85 23.92
CA THR A 237 -15.32 -10.50 25.23
C THR A 237 -14.33 -10.60 26.38
N GLU A 238 -13.11 -11.06 26.13
CA GLU A 238 -12.07 -11.09 27.13
C GLU A 238 -11.11 -9.90 26.99
N LEU A 239 -10.36 -9.62 28.04
CA LEU A 239 -9.32 -8.61 27.99
C LEU A 239 -8.02 -9.24 27.53
N LEU A 240 -7.33 -8.62 26.55
CA LEU A 240 -6.03 -9.13 26.11
C LEU A 240 -5.09 -9.33 27.31
N PRO A 241 -4.48 -10.52 27.47
CA PRO A 241 -3.60 -10.80 28.60
C PRO A 241 -2.41 -9.83 28.68
N PRO A 242 -2.02 -9.31 29.87
CA PRO A 242 -0.91 -8.37 30.05
C PRO A 242 0.42 -8.88 29.46
N ARG A 243 0.66 -10.20 29.46
CA ARG A 243 1.88 -10.79 28.88
C ARG A 243 2.07 -10.46 27.40
N LEU A 244 0.97 -10.20 26.67
CA LEU A 244 1.02 -9.82 25.24
C LEU A 244 1.25 -8.31 25.03
N LEU A 245 1.42 -7.53 26.09
CA LEU A 245 1.74 -6.09 26.05
C LEU A 245 3.23 -5.79 26.24
N HIS A 246 4.07 -6.83 26.34
CA HIS A 246 5.51 -6.69 26.57
C HIS A 246 6.31 -6.76 25.26
N GLY A 247 7.50 -6.15 25.26
CA GLY A 247 8.52 -6.38 24.24
C GLY A 247 8.12 -6.02 22.82
N ASN A 248 7.47 -4.87 22.59
CA ASN A 248 6.97 -4.46 21.27
C ASN A 248 5.91 -5.43 20.69
N LEU A 249 5.13 -6.05 21.55
CA LEU A 249 3.94 -6.82 21.18
C LEU A 249 2.72 -5.90 21.02
N ALA A 250 1.57 -6.26 21.59
CA ALA A 250 0.39 -5.39 21.58
C ALA A 250 0.65 -4.07 22.33
N SER A 251 0.09 -2.97 21.81
CA SER A 251 0.30 -1.64 22.39
C SER A 251 -0.78 -1.24 23.39
N LEU A 252 -2.01 -1.73 23.17
CA LEU A 252 -3.18 -1.33 23.95
C LEU A 252 -3.90 -2.57 24.47
N GLN A 253 -4.26 -2.55 25.76
CA GLN A 253 -5.12 -3.58 26.30
C GLN A 253 -6.58 -3.29 25.94
N GLY A 254 -7.34 -4.31 25.55
CA GLY A 254 -8.73 -4.15 25.15
C GLY A 254 -9.39 -5.49 24.81
N PRO A 255 -10.61 -5.45 24.23
CA PRO A 255 -11.36 -6.66 23.89
C PRO A 255 -10.60 -7.60 22.96
N ALA A 256 -10.57 -8.88 23.35
CA ALA A 256 -9.88 -9.97 22.69
C ALA A 256 -10.73 -11.25 22.69
N LEU A 257 -10.45 -12.15 21.76
CA LEU A 257 -10.86 -13.55 21.90
C LEU A 257 -10.06 -14.21 23.05
N ALA A 258 -10.66 -15.16 23.75
CA ALA A 258 -10.04 -15.80 24.92
C ALA A 258 -8.70 -16.48 24.61
N ASP A 259 -8.58 -17.05 23.44
CA ASP A 259 -7.43 -17.82 22.94
C ASP A 259 -6.56 -17.02 21.93
N TRP A 260 -6.76 -15.69 21.84
CA TRP A 260 -6.02 -14.87 20.90
C TRP A 260 -4.51 -14.91 21.16
N THR A 261 -3.75 -15.18 20.11
CA THR A 261 -2.30 -15.05 20.06
C THR A 261 -1.89 -14.23 18.84
N LEU A 262 -0.64 -13.78 18.80
CA LEU A 262 -0.19 -12.81 17.80
C LEU A 262 0.54 -13.46 16.62
N GLU A 263 1.18 -14.60 16.86
CA GLU A 263 1.98 -15.32 15.87
C GLU A 263 1.16 -15.81 14.66
N PRO A 264 -0.11 -16.26 14.80
CA PRO A 264 -0.91 -16.75 13.67
C PRO A 264 -1.34 -15.67 12.68
N ILE A 265 -1.16 -14.38 12.99
CA ILE A 265 -1.72 -13.29 12.15
C ILE A 265 -1.14 -13.34 10.74
N LEU A 266 0.18 -13.26 10.58
CA LEU A 266 0.80 -13.26 9.25
C LEU A 266 0.55 -14.56 8.46
N PRO A 267 0.69 -15.76 9.05
CA PRO A 267 0.32 -17.01 8.37
C PRO A 267 -1.13 -17.04 7.89
N ALA A 268 -2.08 -16.58 8.70
CA ALA A 268 -3.50 -16.56 8.33
C ALA A 268 -3.77 -15.63 7.13
N LEU A 269 -3.14 -14.46 7.09
CA LEU A 269 -3.23 -13.52 5.97
C LEU A 269 -2.64 -14.13 4.69
N ARG A 270 -1.43 -14.70 4.77
CA ARG A 270 -0.76 -15.39 3.68
C ARG A 270 -1.62 -16.49 3.09
N ASP A 271 -2.13 -17.39 3.93
CA ASP A 271 -2.91 -18.54 3.50
C ASP A 271 -4.26 -18.12 2.88
N ARG A 272 -4.86 -17.05 3.41
CA ARG A 272 -6.08 -16.49 2.82
C ARG A 272 -5.82 -15.86 1.46
N ALA A 273 -4.69 -15.16 1.28
CA ALA A 273 -4.28 -14.59 0.00
C ALA A 273 -4.01 -15.68 -1.05
N CYS A 274 -3.27 -16.72 -0.69
CA CYS A 274 -3.03 -17.87 -1.58
C CYS A 274 -4.34 -18.54 -2.02
N ARG A 275 -5.24 -18.85 -1.08
CA ARG A 275 -6.56 -19.42 -1.41
C ARG A 275 -7.40 -18.51 -2.32
N PHE A 276 -7.35 -17.19 -2.12
CA PHE A 276 -8.04 -16.23 -2.99
C PHE A 276 -7.50 -16.32 -4.42
N ILE A 277 -6.18 -16.29 -4.61
CA ILE A 277 -5.53 -16.42 -5.92
C ILE A 277 -5.94 -17.72 -6.60
N GLU A 278 -5.82 -18.86 -5.91
CA GLU A 278 -6.18 -20.19 -6.42
C GLU A 278 -7.63 -20.25 -6.89
N GLN A 279 -8.55 -19.72 -6.09
CA GLN A 279 -9.99 -19.68 -6.40
C GLN A 279 -10.28 -18.82 -7.64
N GLN A 280 -9.69 -17.64 -7.74
CA GLN A 280 -9.95 -16.76 -8.88
C GLN A 280 -9.30 -17.30 -10.16
N ALA A 281 -8.09 -17.85 -10.07
CA ALA A 281 -7.42 -18.51 -11.20
C ALA A 281 -8.25 -19.70 -11.74
N ALA A 282 -8.72 -20.57 -10.85
CA ALA A 282 -9.59 -21.70 -11.23
C ALA A 282 -10.91 -21.24 -11.88
N ALA A 283 -11.49 -20.14 -11.40
CA ALA A 283 -12.69 -19.52 -11.97
C ALA A 283 -12.41 -18.74 -13.26
N LYS A 284 -11.16 -18.53 -13.65
CA LYS A 284 -10.72 -17.65 -14.74
C LYS A 284 -11.29 -16.23 -14.60
N GLN A 285 -11.41 -15.77 -13.36
CA GLN A 285 -11.94 -14.47 -13.01
C GLN A 285 -10.78 -13.48 -12.81
N PRO A 286 -10.69 -12.36 -13.55
CA PRO A 286 -9.69 -11.34 -13.27
C PRO A 286 -9.87 -10.79 -11.86
N PHE A 287 -8.78 -10.56 -11.15
CA PHE A 287 -8.82 -10.15 -9.75
C PHE A 287 -7.84 -9.03 -9.42
N LEU A 288 -8.23 -8.24 -8.41
CA LEU A 288 -7.36 -7.32 -7.70
C LEU A 288 -7.25 -7.78 -6.24
N LEU A 289 -6.04 -8.13 -5.82
CA LEU A 289 -5.69 -8.41 -4.44
C LEU A 289 -4.86 -7.25 -3.87
N TYR A 290 -5.41 -6.52 -2.92
CA TYR A 290 -4.67 -5.63 -2.04
C TYR A 290 -4.33 -6.39 -0.76
N MET A 291 -3.03 -6.62 -0.54
CA MET A 291 -2.51 -7.36 0.60
C MET A 291 -1.66 -6.44 1.49
N PRO A 292 -2.31 -5.60 2.32
CA PRO A 292 -1.61 -4.79 3.31
C PRO A 292 -1.20 -5.67 4.48
N LEU A 293 0.08 -6.02 4.52
CA LEU A 293 0.66 -6.85 5.58
C LEU A 293 0.58 -6.13 6.93
N THR A 294 0.70 -6.91 7.99
CA THR A 294 0.82 -6.42 9.36
C THR A 294 2.29 -6.34 9.82
N THR A 295 3.21 -6.74 8.96
CA THR A 295 4.63 -6.93 9.28
C THR A 295 5.53 -6.11 8.35
N PRO A 296 6.72 -5.75 8.83
CA PRO A 296 7.34 -6.04 10.13
C PRO A 296 6.93 -5.10 11.30
N HIS A 297 5.79 -4.39 11.20
CA HIS A 297 5.24 -3.60 12.31
C HIS A 297 4.97 -4.46 13.56
N THR A 298 4.92 -3.85 14.73
CA THR A 298 4.44 -4.52 15.95
C THR A 298 3.01 -5.07 15.75
N PRO A 299 2.67 -6.24 16.29
CA PRO A 299 3.42 -7.03 17.28
C PRO A 299 4.60 -7.78 16.67
N LEU A 300 5.78 -7.71 17.32
CA LEU A 300 6.94 -8.48 16.89
C LEU A 300 6.80 -9.96 17.32
N ALA A 301 5.76 -10.61 16.84
CA ALA A 301 5.41 -11.99 17.15
C ALA A 301 5.95 -12.93 16.06
N VAL A 302 7.24 -13.21 16.13
CA VAL A 302 7.97 -14.05 15.16
C VAL A 302 7.63 -15.53 15.39
N ASN A 303 7.28 -16.24 14.32
CA ASN A 303 7.05 -17.69 14.38
C ASN A 303 8.35 -18.48 14.55
N GLU A 304 8.29 -19.64 15.22
CA GLU A 304 9.45 -20.45 15.60
C GLU A 304 10.47 -20.70 14.47
N PRO A 305 10.07 -21.04 13.23
CA PRO A 305 11.05 -21.28 12.17
C PRO A 305 11.92 -20.08 11.80
N PHE A 306 11.52 -18.85 12.22
CA PHE A 306 12.19 -17.61 11.86
C PHE A 306 12.95 -16.95 13.02
N ARG A 307 12.70 -17.36 14.27
CA ARG A 307 13.36 -16.78 15.44
C ARG A 307 14.87 -16.97 15.38
N GLY A 308 15.60 -15.86 15.53
CA GLY A 308 17.08 -15.83 15.52
C GLY A 308 17.70 -15.99 14.13
N GLN A 309 16.93 -16.17 13.07
CA GLN A 309 17.46 -16.41 11.71
C GLN A 309 18.20 -15.22 11.12
N SER A 310 17.89 -14.00 11.53
CA SER A 310 18.64 -12.82 11.09
C SER A 310 20.09 -12.80 11.59
N GLY A 311 20.38 -13.47 12.71
CA GLY A 311 21.66 -13.38 13.41
C GLY A 311 21.93 -12.00 14.02
N LEU A 312 20.93 -11.10 14.04
CA LEU A 312 21.04 -9.72 14.48
C LEU A 312 20.50 -9.50 15.91
N ASP A 313 20.05 -10.58 16.60
CA ASP A 313 19.46 -10.50 17.93
C ASP A 313 18.40 -9.39 18.03
N ASN A 314 17.51 -9.36 17.02
CA ASN A 314 16.45 -8.37 16.88
C ASN A 314 15.22 -9.01 16.24
N ALA A 315 14.10 -8.99 16.94
CA ALA A 315 12.87 -9.63 16.50
C ALA A 315 12.25 -8.97 15.24
N ALA A 316 12.48 -7.67 15.02
CA ALA A 316 12.02 -7.02 13.80
C ALA A 316 12.80 -7.54 12.58
N ALA A 317 14.10 -7.78 12.71
CA ALA A 317 14.92 -8.37 11.66
C ALA A 317 14.48 -9.80 11.31
N ASP A 318 14.16 -10.61 12.31
CA ASP A 318 13.60 -11.95 12.10
C ASP A 318 12.22 -11.90 11.44
N LEU A 319 11.39 -10.94 11.83
CA LEU A 319 10.05 -10.73 11.26
C LEU A 319 10.11 -10.26 9.80
N ILE A 320 11.16 -9.53 9.40
CA ILE A 320 11.41 -9.19 7.98
C ILE A 320 11.67 -10.46 7.16
N ILE A 321 12.43 -11.41 7.69
CA ILE A 321 12.67 -12.71 7.03
C ILE A 321 11.35 -13.50 6.89
N GLU A 322 10.53 -13.53 7.94
CA GLU A 322 9.21 -14.15 7.89
C GLU A 322 8.28 -13.45 6.89
N THR A 323 8.35 -12.12 6.81
CA THR A 323 7.59 -11.31 5.83
C THR A 323 8.01 -11.66 4.41
N ASP A 324 9.31 -11.74 4.14
CA ASP A 324 9.84 -12.17 2.83
C ASP A 324 9.36 -13.57 2.44
N ALA A 325 9.39 -14.52 3.39
CA ALA A 325 8.89 -15.87 3.17
C ALA A 325 7.37 -15.88 2.89
N ALA A 326 6.59 -15.05 3.59
CA ALA A 326 5.15 -14.94 3.34
C ALA A 326 4.85 -14.38 1.94
N VAL A 327 5.59 -13.36 1.50
CA VAL A 327 5.51 -12.83 0.13
C VAL A 327 5.91 -13.92 -0.87
N GLY A 328 6.98 -14.68 -0.60
CA GLY A 328 7.41 -15.81 -1.42
C GLY A 328 6.29 -16.82 -1.68
N ARG A 329 5.52 -17.17 -0.64
CA ARG A 329 4.38 -18.09 -0.77
C ARG A 329 3.26 -17.53 -1.64
N VAL A 330 2.99 -16.22 -1.59
CA VAL A 330 2.00 -15.57 -2.46
C VAL A 330 2.46 -15.59 -3.93
N LEU A 331 3.74 -15.32 -4.19
CA LEU A 331 4.32 -15.41 -5.53
C LEU A 331 4.27 -16.85 -6.06
N GLU A 332 4.57 -17.83 -5.22
CA GLU A 332 4.45 -19.25 -5.58
C GLU A 332 3.00 -19.65 -5.89
N ALA A 333 2.01 -19.10 -5.17
CA ALA A 333 0.60 -19.38 -5.48
C ALA A 333 0.20 -18.85 -6.86
N LEU A 334 0.74 -17.71 -7.31
CA LEU A 334 0.56 -17.21 -8.67
C LEU A 334 1.20 -18.14 -9.71
N ASP A 335 2.43 -18.62 -9.43
CA ASP A 335 3.17 -19.52 -10.32
C ASP A 335 2.41 -20.87 -10.44
N GLN A 336 2.03 -21.48 -9.31
CA GLN A 336 1.32 -22.77 -9.26
C GLN A 336 -0.08 -22.70 -9.88
N SER A 337 -0.74 -21.56 -9.78
CA SER A 337 -2.04 -21.31 -10.41
C SER A 337 -1.95 -20.99 -11.92
N GLY A 338 -0.74 -20.88 -12.47
CA GLY A 338 -0.49 -20.60 -13.90
C GLY A 338 -0.88 -19.18 -14.33
N VAL A 339 -0.99 -18.24 -13.39
CA VAL A 339 -1.41 -16.85 -13.68
C VAL A 339 -0.30 -15.81 -13.46
N ALA A 340 0.90 -16.23 -13.10
CA ALA A 340 2.00 -15.34 -12.74
C ALA A 340 2.38 -14.38 -13.87
N ASP A 341 2.44 -14.85 -15.12
CA ASP A 341 2.79 -14.02 -16.28
C ASP A 341 1.66 -13.06 -16.67
N GLN A 342 0.43 -13.34 -16.25
CA GLN A 342 -0.74 -12.49 -16.49
C GLN A 342 -1.06 -11.60 -15.28
N THR A 343 -0.13 -11.46 -14.33
CA THR A 343 -0.35 -10.71 -13.10
C THR A 343 0.65 -9.57 -12.96
N LEU A 344 0.11 -8.35 -12.84
CA LEU A 344 0.84 -7.18 -12.37
C LEU A 344 1.02 -7.29 -10.85
N VAL A 345 2.25 -7.48 -10.38
CA VAL A 345 2.60 -7.52 -8.96
C VAL A 345 3.33 -6.24 -8.59
N VAL A 346 2.81 -5.53 -7.60
CA VAL A 346 3.44 -4.35 -6.97
C VAL A 346 3.79 -4.71 -5.53
N PHE A 347 5.03 -4.48 -5.13
CA PHE A 347 5.47 -4.55 -3.73
C PHE A 347 6.01 -3.20 -3.29
N THR A 348 5.58 -2.72 -2.11
CA THR A 348 6.08 -1.49 -1.48
C THR A 348 5.87 -1.53 0.04
N SER A 349 6.30 -0.48 0.76
CA SER A 349 6.03 -0.26 2.19
C SER A 349 5.18 1.00 2.39
N ASP A 350 4.42 1.08 3.48
CA ASP A 350 3.60 2.26 3.76
C ASP A 350 4.39 3.45 4.34
N ASN A 351 5.48 3.19 5.02
CA ASN A 351 6.45 4.17 5.55
C ASN A 351 7.76 3.48 5.95
N GLY A 352 8.77 4.27 6.28
CA GLY A 352 10.08 3.77 6.70
C GLY A 352 10.07 2.96 7.98
N PHE A 353 11.20 2.33 8.29
CA PHE A 353 11.41 1.46 9.45
C PHE A 353 11.09 2.16 10.78
N ALA A 354 10.46 1.44 11.70
CA ALA A 354 10.12 1.97 13.02
C ALA A 354 11.35 2.05 13.96
N PRO A 355 11.82 3.24 14.36
CA PRO A 355 13.07 3.35 15.13
C PRO A 355 13.01 2.68 16.50
N TYR A 356 11.84 2.61 17.12
CA TYR A 356 11.63 2.08 18.47
C TYR A 356 11.76 0.54 18.56
N VAL A 357 11.78 -0.18 17.42
CA VAL A 357 12.01 -1.63 17.41
C VAL A 357 13.50 -1.99 17.27
N GLY A 358 14.40 -1.02 17.46
CA GLY A 358 15.83 -1.27 17.59
C GLY A 358 16.67 -0.84 16.38
N ALA A 359 16.29 0.23 15.65
CA ALA A 359 17.07 0.73 14.51
C ALA A 359 18.55 0.95 14.84
N LYS A 360 18.85 1.64 15.95
CA LYS A 360 20.24 1.88 16.39
C LYS A 360 21.00 0.60 16.73
N GLN A 361 20.31 -0.40 17.29
CA GLN A 361 20.90 -1.72 17.58
C GLN A 361 21.27 -2.43 16.27
N LEU A 362 20.40 -2.38 15.26
CA LEU A 362 20.64 -2.95 13.96
C LEU A 362 21.82 -2.26 13.26
N GLU A 363 21.90 -0.92 13.32
CA GLU A 363 23.03 -0.17 12.76
C GLU A 363 24.37 -0.52 13.39
N GLN A 364 24.40 -0.69 14.71
CA GLN A 364 25.59 -1.16 15.45
C GLN A 364 26.04 -2.56 15.00
N ARG A 365 25.10 -3.38 14.50
CA ARG A 365 25.36 -4.70 13.94
C ARG A 365 25.59 -4.69 12.42
N GLY A 366 25.70 -3.49 11.82
CA GLY A 366 26.03 -3.29 10.41
C GLY A 366 24.84 -3.41 9.46
N HIS A 367 23.59 -3.47 9.99
CA HIS A 367 22.39 -3.37 9.17
C HIS A 367 21.77 -1.97 9.32
N TYR A 368 21.54 -1.31 8.19
CA TYR A 368 21.01 0.07 8.15
C TYR A 368 19.60 0.05 7.54
N PRO A 369 18.53 0.07 8.34
CA PRO A 369 17.15 -0.08 7.86
C PRO A 369 16.73 0.98 6.83
N SER A 370 17.23 2.21 6.96
CA SER A 370 16.97 3.29 5.98
C SER A 370 18.02 3.34 4.85
N GLY A 371 19.03 2.46 4.85
CA GLY A 371 20.13 2.49 3.86
C GLY A 371 20.91 3.81 3.94
N PRO A 372 21.03 4.56 2.83
CA PRO A 372 21.73 5.85 2.80
C PRO A 372 20.85 7.03 3.24
N LEU A 373 19.56 6.82 3.46
CA LEU A 373 18.57 7.86 3.72
C LEU A 373 18.62 8.34 5.16
N ARG A 374 18.24 9.58 5.39
CA ARG A 374 18.18 10.17 6.72
C ARG A 374 16.91 9.77 7.43
N ASP A 375 17.04 9.41 8.72
CA ASP A 375 15.95 9.19 9.67
C ASP A 375 15.09 7.96 9.35
N TYR A 376 13.86 7.88 9.90
CA TYR A 376 13.00 6.71 9.98
C TYR A 376 11.52 7.09 9.97
N LYS A 377 10.63 6.11 10.17
CA LYS A 377 9.19 6.28 10.37
C LYS A 377 8.85 7.54 11.18
N GLY A 378 7.86 8.27 10.72
CA GLY A 378 7.38 9.49 11.36
C GLY A 378 8.07 10.76 10.90
N SER A 379 9.23 10.63 10.26
CA SER A 379 10.04 11.76 9.80
C SER A 379 9.59 12.29 8.43
N VAL A 380 9.92 13.55 8.16
CA VAL A 380 9.78 14.20 6.86
C VAL A 380 11.01 14.01 5.98
N TYR A 381 12.13 13.51 6.55
CA TYR A 381 13.32 13.18 5.80
C TYR A 381 13.14 11.89 4.99
N GLU A 382 14.00 11.66 4.02
CA GLU A 382 13.84 10.58 3.03
C GLU A 382 13.61 9.20 3.68
N GLY A 383 14.29 8.87 4.78
CA GLY A 383 14.11 7.58 5.46
C GLY A 383 12.74 7.37 6.12
N GLY A 384 11.91 8.42 6.21
CA GLY A 384 10.55 8.30 6.71
C GLY A 384 9.51 7.92 5.65
N HIS A 385 9.76 8.23 4.38
CA HIS A 385 8.74 8.13 3.33
C HIS A 385 9.26 7.75 1.93
N ARG A 386 10.56 7.51 1.76
CA ARG A 386 11.11 6.93 0.52
C ARG A 386 11.18 5.42 0.70
N GLU A 387 10.39 4.71 -0.11
CA GLU A 387 10.09 3.30 0.12
C GLU A 387 10.65 2.40 -0.98
N PRO A 388 10.93 1.12 -0.68
CA PRO A 388 11.13 0.16 -1.74
C PRO A 388 9.85 0.06 -2.58
N PHE A 389 10.01 0.07 -3.90
CA PHE A 389 8.90 -0.04 -4.83
C PHE A 389 9.33 -0.90 -6.02
N VAL A 390 8.75 -2.10 -6.11
CA VAL A 390 9.07 -3.09 -7.14
C VAL A 390 7.81 -3.44 -7.91
N VAL A 391 7.92 -3.46 -9.24
CA VAL A 391 6.83 -3.86 -10.14
C VAL A 391 7.29 -5.01 -11.03
N ARG A 392 6.58 -6.15 -10.98
CA ARG A 392 6.76 -7.28 -11.89
C ARG A 392 5.52 -7.44 -12.75
N TRP A 393 5.71 -7.37 -14.06
CA TRP A 393 4.66 -7.65 -15.05
C TRP A 393 5.30 -8.10 -16.37
N PRO A 394 5.58 -9.38 -16.54
CA PRO A 394 6.43 -9.91 -17.62
C PRO A 394 6.07 -9.47 -19.04
N PRO A 395 4.78 -9.30 -19.43
CA PRO A 395 4.43 -8.87 -20.78
C PRO A 395 4.87 -7.43 -21.12
N VAL A 396 5.13 -6.59 -20.10
CA VAL A 396 5.39 -5.15 -20.30
C VAL A 396 6.71 -4.72 -19.65
N VAL A 397 6.95 -5.18 -18.43
CA VAL A 397 8.10 -4.76 -17.62
C VAL A 397 9.30 -5.62 -17.94
N LYS A 398 10.40 -4.99 -18.38
CA LYS A 398 11.66 -5.68 -18.61
C LYS A 398 12.31 -6.06 -17.27
N ALA A 399 12.57 -7.35 -17.09
CA ALA A 399 13.18 -7.89 -15.88
C ALA A 399 14.57 -7.29 -15.62
N GLY A 400 14.88 -7.09 -14.32
CA GLY A 400 16.17 -6.60 -13.84
C GLY A 400 16.46 -5.13 -14.14
N THR A 401 15.43 -4.34 -14.49
CA THR A 401 15.60 -2.91 -14.77
C THR A 401 15.46 -2.06 -13.51
N VAL A 402 16.03 -0.85 -13.56
CA VAL A 402 16.00 0.12 -12.47
C VAL A 402 15.52 1.46 -13.03
N CYS A 403 14.59 2.11 -12.33
CA CYS A 403 14.08 3.43 -12.65
C CYS A 403 14.39 4.42 -11.51
N GLY A 404 15.07 5.51 -11.84
CA GLY A 404 15.39 6.61 -10.91
C GLY A 404 14.42 7.78 -10.99
N GLN A 405 13.35 7.69 -11.75
CA GLN A 405 12.36 8.74 -11.86
C GLN A 405 11.54 8.87 -10.57
N LEU A 406 11.20 10.11 -10.21
CA LEU A 406 10.34 10.41 -9.06
C LEU A 406 8.95 9.82 -9.28
N VAL A 407 8.52 8.94 -8.38
CA VAL A 407 7.19 8.31 -8.37
C VAL A 407 6.58 8.35 -6.96
N HIS A 408 5.28 8.15 -6.88
CA HIS A 408 4.54 8.24 -5.63
C HIS A 408 3.49 7.15 -5.51
N HIS A 409 3.16 6.72 -4.30
CA HIS A 409 2.09 5.73 -4.07
C HIS A 409 0.74 6.15 -4.65
N ALA A 410 0.47 7.45 -4.71
CA ALA A 410 -0.73 7.99 -5.36
C ALA A 410 -0.85 7.55 -6.83
N ASP A 411 0.26 7.28 -7.49
CA ASP A 411 0.32 7.02 -8.94
C ASP A 411 -0.32 5.69 -9.36
N LEU A 412 -0.61 4.83 -8.40
CA LEU A 412 -1.20 3.52 -8.69
C LEU A 412 -2.60 3.63 -9.30
N LEU A 413 -3.44 4.58 -8.85
CA LEU A 413 -4.82 4.70 -9.38
C LEU A 413 -4.83 5.08 -10.87
N ALA A 414 -4.07 6.10 -11.27
CA ALA A 414 -3.97 6.50 -12.67
C ALA A 414 -3.27 5.43 -13.52
N THR A 415 -2.29 4.70 -12.95
CA THR A 415 -1.65 3.58 -13.64
C THR A 415 -2.64 2.48 -13.97
N LEU A 416 -3.52 2.13 -13.05
CA LEU A 416 -4.56 1.13 -13.27
C LEU A 416 -5.64 1.64 -14.23
N ALA A 417 -6.00 2.92 -14.17
CA ALA A 417 -6.93 3.54 -15.12
C ALA A 417 -6.38 3.45 -16.55
N ASP A 418 -5.12 3.85 -16.78
CA ASP A 418 -4.45 3.71 -18.08
C ASP A 418 -4.32 2.25 -18.52
N LEU A 419 -4.05 1.33 -17.57
CA LEU A 419 -3.95 -0.09 -17.87
C LEU A 419 -5.27 -0.65 -18.42
N TRP A 420 -6.39 -0.12 -17.97
CA TRP A 420 -7.73 -0.55 -18.35
C TRP A 420 -8.37 0.34 -19.41
N ASP A 421 -7.63 1.33 -19.92
CA ASP A 421 -8.11 2.31 -20.91
C ASP A 421 -9.37 3.04 -20.43
N VAL A 422 -9.32 3.57 -19.19
CA VAL A 422 -10.42 4.25 -18.52
C VAL A 422 -10.01 5.66 -18.10
N ASP A 423 -10.79 6.64 -18.49
CA ASP A 423 -10.63 8.01 -18.00
C ASP A 423 -11.09 8.14 -16.54
N LEU A 424 -10.25 8.73 -15.72
CA LEU A 424 -10.63 9.08 -14.35
C LEU A 424 -11.53 10.32 -14.34
N PRO A 425 -12.61 10.35 -13.53
CA PRO A 425 -13.41 11.55 -13.34
C PRO A 425 -12.58 12.68 -12.71
N ASP A 426 -13.01 13.93 -12.93
CA ASP A 426 -12.29 15.13 -12.46
C ASP A 426 -12.00 15.14 -10.96
N ASP A 427 -12.86 14.50 -10.16
CA ASP A 427 -12.78 14.42 -8.70
C ASP A 427 -12.15 13.12 -8.17
N ALA A 428 -11.41 12.40 -9.02
CA ALA A 428 -10.67 11.19 -8.64
C ALA A 428 -9.21 11.28 -9.08
N GLY A 429 -8.31 10.68 -8.29
CA GLY A 429 -6.89 10.63 -8.62
C GLY A 429 -6.24 12.01 -8.74
N GLU A 430 -6.66 12.97 -7.92
CA GLU A 430 -6.24 14.37 -8.00
C GLU A 430 -4.71 14.55 -7.91
N ASP A 431 -4.02 13.55 -7.36
CA ASP A 431 -2.56 13.56 -7.20
C ASP A 431 -1.88 12.34 -7.86
N SER A 432 -2.60 11.65 -8.76
CA SER A 432 -2.19 10.38 -9.37
C SER A 432 -1.73 10.58 -10.81
N PHE A 433 -0.49 10.19 -11.10
CA PHE A 433 0.09 10.20 -12.45
C PHE A 433 0.36 8.76 -12.88
N SER A 434 0.09 8.43 -14.13
CA SER A 434 0.31 7.07 -14.62
C SER A 434 1.80 6.71 -14.68
N LEU A 435 2.14 5.55 -14.13
CA LEU A 435 3.47 4.94 -14.24
C LEU A 435 3.61 4.09 -15.51
N LEU A 436 2.55 3.89 -16.29
CA LEU A 436 2.55 3.00 -17.44
C LEU A 436 3.67 3.31 -18.45
N PRO A 437 4.02 4.57 -18.75
CA PRO A 437 5.18 4.89 -19.58
C PRO A 437 6.51 4.34 -19.03
N LEU A 438 6.73 4.49 -17.71
CA LEU A 438 7.95 3.99 -17.05
C LEU A 438 7.98 2.45 -17.04
N LEU A 439 6.83 1.80 -16.84
CA LEU A 439 6.69 0.35 -16.91
C LEU A 439 7.00 -0.19 -18.32
N LYS A 440 6.71 0.58 -19.37
CA LYS A 440 7.07 0.29 -20.76
C LYS A 440 8.53 0.61 -21.10
N GLY A 441 9.30 1.13 -20.15
CA GLY A 441 10.73 1.42 -20.31
C GLY A 441 11.04 2.82 -20.87
N GLU A 442 10.06 3.74 -20.88
CA GLU A 442 10.32 5.13 -21.23
C GLU A 442 11.08 5.82 -20.09
N ASP A 443 12.20 6.48 -20.38
CA ASP A 443 12.95 7.27 -19.41
C ASP A 443 12.51 8.75 -19.47
N ARG A 444 11.35 9.03 -18.90
CA ARG A 444 10.83 10.39 -18.79
C ARG A 444 10.12 10.62 -17.47
N ALA A 445 10.23 11.83 -16.93
CA ALA A 445 9.48 12.20 -15.73
C ALA A 445 7.96 12.11 -16.00
N VAL A 446 7.23 11.42 -15.12
CA VAL A 446 5.76 11.35 -15.18
C VAL A 446 5.12 12.41 -14.27
N ARG A 447 5.86 12.88 -13.26
CA ARG A 447 5.44 13.95 -12.34
C ARG A 447 6.55 14.97 -12.12
N GLU A 448 6.17 16.21 -11.91
CA GLU A 448 7.10 17.31 -11.60
C GLU A 448 7.29 17.50 -10.09
N TYR A 449 6.24 17.21 -9.32
CA TYR A 449 6.19 17.45 -7.88
C TYR A 449 5.73 16.23 -7.10
N SER A 450 6.24 16.11 -5.87
CA SER A 450 5.74 15.16 -4.88
C SER A 450 5.67 15.83 -3.52
N VAL A 451 4.60 15.54 -2.75
CA VAL A 451 4.43 16.04 -1.39
C VAL A 451 4.33 14.89 -0.42
N SER A 452 5.23 14.86 0.56
CA SER A 452 5.22 13.93 1.67
C SER A 452 5.24 14.68 3.00
N CYS A 453 4.61 14.13 4.03
CA CYS A 453 4.50 14.78 5.34
C CYS A 453 5.14 13.94 6.44
N ALA A 454 5.70 14.62 7.44
CA ALA A 454 5.98 13.98 8.72
C ALA A 454 4.69 13.51 9.41
N SER A 455 4.82 12.66 10.43
CA SER A 455 3.69 12.30 11.31
C SER A 455 3.05 13.51 12.00
N SER A 456 3.83 14.58 12.25
CA SER A 456 3.34 15.86 12.78
C SER A 456 2.51 16.68 11.80
N GLY A 457 2.52 16.30 10.51
CA GLY A 457 1.88 17.07 9.43
C GLY A 457 2.78 18.11 8.76
N VAL A 458 4.06 18.22 9.16
CA VAL A 458 5.02 19.07 8.45
C VAL A 458 5.23 18.53 7.04
N PRO A 459 4.94 19.31 5.99
CA PRO A 459 5.10 18.88 4.62
C PRO A 459 6.51 19.09 4.09
N SER A 460 6.89 18.26 3.12
CA SER A 460 7.99 18.52 2.21
C SER A 460 7.48 18.55 0.77
N LEU A 461 8.06 19.40 -0.06
CA LEU A 461 7.84 19.42 -1.50
C LEU A 461 9.11 19.00 -2.22
N ARG A 462 9.02 17.96 -3.05
CA ARG A 462 10.04 17.57 -4.03
C ARG A 462 9.75 18.23 -5.37
N GLN A 463 10.79 18.77 -5.98
CA GLN A 463 10.77 19.25 -7.36
C GLN A 463 12.11 18.92 -8.02
N GLY A 464 12.11 17.97 -8.95
CA GLY A 464 13.36 17.44 -9.49
C GLY A 464 14.25 16.85 -8.38
N SER A 465 15.50 17.27 -8.26
CA SER A 465 16.40 16.87 -7.15
C SER A 465 16.19 17.67 -5.86
N TRP A 466 15.50 18.79 -5.91
CA TRP A 466 15.35 19.68 -4.75
C TRP A 466 14.21 19.26 -3.84
N LYS A 467 14.47 19.31 -2.54
CA LYS A 467 13.48 19.07 -1.48
C LYS A 467 13.43 20.24 -0.51
N LEU A 468 12.26 20.87 -0.44
CA LEU A 468 11.95 21.91 0.56
C LEU A 468 11.13 21.28 1.69
N ILE A 469 11.59 21.44 2.92
CA ILE A 469 10.87 21.04 4.14
C ILE A 469 10.40 22.29 4.87
N LEU A 470 9.11 22.30 5.24
CA LEU A 470 8.48 23.45 5.89
C LEU A 470 8.64 23.41 7.42
N ASN A 471 9.83 23.07 7.88
CA ASN A 471 10.25 23.21 9.27
C ASN A 471 10.43 24.70 9.65
N ASP A 472 10.58 25.01 10.90
CA ASP A 472 10.99 26.32 11.41
C ASP A 472 12.33 26.16 12.15
N PRO A 473 13.46 26.59 11.52
CA PRO A 473 13.59 27.24 10.22
C PRO A 473 13.34 26.34 9.02
N LEU A 474 13.08 26.92 7.83
CA LEU A 474 12.95 26.22 6.57
C LEU A 474 14.22 25.46 6.20
N GLU A 475 14.04 24.30 5.57
CA GLU A 475 15.16 23.48 5.12
C GLU A 475 15.06 23.19 3.62
N LEU A 476 16.19 23.32 2.90
CA LEU A 476 16.29 23.00 1.48
C LEU A 476 17.49 22.09 1.22
N TYR A 477 17.26 20.99 0.50
CA TYR A 477 18.27 20.01 0.14
C TYR A 477 18.28 19.75 -1.35
N ASP A 478 19.48 19.55 -1.93
CA ASP A 478 19.63 18.99 -3.27
C ASP A 478 20.01 17.49 -3.14
N LEU A 479 19.03 16.61 -3.31
CA LEU A 479 19.21 15.17 -3.11
C LEU A 479 20.08 14.49 -4.17
N ALA A 480 20.39 15.19 -5.29
CA ALA A 480 21.35 14.67 -6.25
C ALA A 480 22.78 14.66 -5.69
N SER A 481 23.10 15.65 -4.85
CA SER A 481 24.42 15.78 -4.21
C SER A 481 24.42 15.43 -2.73
N ASP A 482 23.27 15.48 -2.06
CA ASP A 482 23.11 15.25 -0.62
C ASP A 482 21.86 14.39 -0.32
N LEU A 483 21.90 13.13 -0.75
CA LEU A 483 20.79 12.18 -0.51
C LEU A 483 20.48 11.97 0.97
N SER A 484 21.48 12.19 1.84
CA SER A 484 21.35 12.04 3.29
C SER A 484 20.88 13.32 4.00
N GLU A 485 20.53 14.37 3.27
CA GLU A 485 19.92 15.62 3.80
C GLU A 485 20.72 16.23 4.97
N ARG A 486 22.05 16.32 4.81
CA ARG A 486 22.98 16.79 5.86
C ARG A 486 23.22 18.28 5.85
N ARG A 487 23.14 18.91 4.66
CA ARG A 487 23.46 20.31 4.47
C ARG A 487 22.22 21.11 4.06
N ASN A 488 21.63 21.82 5.02
CA ASN A 488 20.55 22.77 4.71
C ASN A 488 21.12 23.97 3.94
N THR A 489 20.66 24.14 2.69
CA THR A 489 21.08 25.24 1.79
C THR A 489 20.01 26.31 1.60
N ALA A 490 18.97 26.36 2.43
CA ALA A 490 17.85 27.30 2.30
C ALA A 490 18.30 28.77 2.28
N ALA A 491 19.28 29.12 3.12
CA ALA A 491 19.84 30.47 3.16
C ALA A 491 20.65 30.84 1.91
N GLU A 492 21.20 29.87 1.21
CA GLU A 492 22.00 30.05 -0.01
C GLU A 492 21.11 30.19 -1.26
N HIS A 493 19.84 29.68 -1.19
CA HIS A 493 18.91 29.63 -2.33
C HIS A 493 17.52 30.25 -2.00
N PRO A 494 17.42 31.51 -1.51
CA PRO A 494 16.15 32.09 -1.05
C PRO A 494 15.09 32.17 -2.15
N GLU A 495 15.49 32.42 -3.40
CA GLU A 495 14.56 32.47 -4.53
C GLU A 495 13.93 31.10 -4.82
N ARG A 496 14.72 30.02 -4.74
CA ARG A 496 14.22 28.63 -4.91
C ARG A 496 13.24 28.26 -3.78
N VAL A 497 13.58 28.60 -2.54
CA VAL A 497 12.70 28.41 -1.38
C VAL A 497 11.36 29.11 -1.64
N SER A 498 11.39 30.38 -2.03
CA SER A 498 10.17 31.18 -2.32
C SER A 498 9.34 30.56 -3.47
N ALA A 499 10.01 30.14 -4.56
CA ALA A 499 9.34 29.50 -5.70
C ALA A 499 8.67 28.18 -5.30
N MET A 500 9.35 27.33 -4.53
CA MET A 500 8.81 26.05 -4.07
C MET A 500 7.67 26.22 -3.04
N GLN A 501 7.76 27.23 -2.16
CA GLN A 501 6.64 27.57 -1.26
C GLN A 501 5.40 28.00 -2.07
N LYS A 502 5.59 28.88 -3.07
CA LYS A 502 4.50 29.31 -3.96
C LYS A 502 3.90 28.13 -4.73
N GLN A 503 4.73 27.19 -5.17
CA GLN A 503 4.26 25.99 -5.85
C GLN A 503 3.41 25.12 -4.93
N LEU A 504 3.86 24.85 -3.71
CA LEU A 504 3.05 24.09 -2.74
C LEU A 504 1.71 24.77 -2.45
N GLU A 505 1.72 26.12 -2.31
CA GLU A 505 0.50 26.90 -2.15
C GLU A 505 -0.46 26.72 -3.32
N GLN A 506 0.04 26.72 -4.57
CA GLN A 506 -0.76 26.49 -5.76
C GLN A 506 -1.38 25.08 -5.78
N LEU A 507 -0.62 24.04 -5.38
CA LEU A 507 -1.12 22.66 -5.27
C LEU A 507 -2.24 22.54 -4.23
N ILE A 508 -2.12 23.29 -3.11
CA ILE A 508 -3.14 23.33 -2.05
C ILE A 508 -4.40 24.04 -2.57
N VAL A 509 -4.27 25.24 -3.13
CA VAL A 509 -5.40 26.06 -3.59
C VAL A 509 -6.13 25.39 -4.75
N ARG A 510 -5.38 24.79 -5.67
CA ARG A 510 -5.95 24.09 -6.83
C ARG A 510 -6.67 22.80 -6.45
N GLY A 511 -6.40 22.23 -5.28
CA GLY A 511 -7.00 20.99 -4.80
C GLY A 511 -6.56 19.73 -5.55
N ARG A 512 -5.56 19.85 -6.45
CA ARG A 512 -4.97 18.74 -7.21
C ARG A 512 -3.57 19.06 -7.70
N SER A 513 -2.77 18.02 -7.96
CA SER A 513 -1.44 18.08 -8.57
C SER A 513 -1.47 17.84 -10.08
N THR A 514 -2.44 17.05 -10.54
CA THR A 514 -2.60 16.66 -11.96
C THR A 514 -3.24 17.78 -12.81
N PRO A 515 -3.11 17.74 -14.13
CA PRO A 515 -3.93 18.55 -15.04
C PRO A 515 -5.43 18.33 -14.82
N GLY A 516 -6.28 19.30 -15.18
CA GLY A 516 -7.73 19.22 -15.06
C GLY A 516 -8.34 20.35 -14.25
N LYS A 517 -9.65 20.29 -13.99
CA LYS A 517 -10.38 21.31 -13.24
C LYS A 517 -9.97 21.35 -11.77
N PRO A 518 -9.84 22.55 -11.15
CA PRO A 518 -9.56 22.66 -9.73
C PRO A 518 -10.57 21.87 -8.88
N GLN A 519 -10.09 21.26 -7.82
CA GLN A 519 -10.89 20.47 -6.87
C GLN A 519 -10.88 21.11 -5.48
N LYS A 520 -11.78 20.66 -4.60
CA LYS A 520 -11.83 21.13 -3.23
C LYS A 520 -11.07 20.19 -2.31
N ASN A 521 -10.34 20.74 -1.35
CA ASN A 521 -9.90 19.99 -0.19
C ASN A 521 -11.09 19.81 0.76
N ASP A 522 -11.16 18.67 1.46
CA ASP A 522 -12.27 18.37 2.39
C ASP A 522 -12.29 19.34 3.59
N VAL A 523 -11.11 19.87 3.90
CA VAL A 523 -10.88 20.78 5.02
C VAL A 523 -9.91 21.90 4.61
N ARG A 524 -9.85 22.97 5.41
CA ARG A 524 -8.80 23.97 5.27
C ARG A 524 -7.44 23.32 5.56
N VAL A 525 -6.59 23.25 4.54
CA VAL A 525 -5.25 22.67 4.69
C VAL A 525 -4.38 23.57 5.56
N LYS A 526 -3.76 23.01 6.59
CA LYS A 526 -2.77 23.69 7.41
C LYS A 526 -1.48 23.82 6.59
N ARG A 527 -1.05 25.05 6.35
CA ARG A 527 0.07 25.35 5.44
C ARG A 527 1.43 25.22 6.10
N TYR A 528 1.45 25.41 7.42
CA TYR A 528 2.66 25.36 8.26
C TYR A 528 2.28 24.87 9.64
N ALA A 529 3.24 24.38 10.41
CA ALA A 529 3.05 24.24 11.84
C ALA A 529 2.59 25.61 12.38
N ALA A 530 1.43 25.62 13.03
CA ALA A 530 0.92 26.86 13.59
C ALA A 530 1.97 27.44 14.54
N LYS A 531 2.39 28.68 14.28
CA LYS A 531 3.10 29.46 15.29
C LYS A 531 2.24 29.61 16.51
#